data_cacc79df71ab5400100486fe3afbae02
#
_entry.id   cacc79df71ab5400100486fe3afbae02
#
_cell.length_a   1.000
_cell.length_b   1.000
_cell.length_c   1.000
_cell.angle_alpha   90.00
_cell.angle_beta   90.00
_cell.angle_gamma   90.00
#
_symmetry.space_group_name_H-M   'P 1'
#
loop_
_entity.id
_entity.type
_entity.pdbx_description
1 polymer ?
#
loop_
_entity_poly.entity_id
_entity_poly.type
_entity_poly.pdbx_seq_one_letter_code
_entity_poly.pdbx_strand_id
1 'polypeptide(L)'
;MADVNCRRELDLEIPAEEVSKATEKVAKEFARMARVPGFRPGKAPIALIKKRFAEDIKGEVLQKLVPEQVEKAVAEQKLTPVSQPQVDKLEFNEGQPVKFRASFEVLPEFALGAYKNLEIEMPEMTITDESVNNTLAEMQQRAAAFAPVEGRAVQNDDFVQVKLLGTPQGGGEPLQAESVLCHVGAEETMAPFNENLLGANVSDHKDFDVAYPGDYPDAKLAGKTFRYSVDVLGVKTKKLPEINDEFAKDVSDAASLDELKKKIHDGLEHEREHRLKELQREKVLAELVKLHDFPVPESLVEHQMDVRLERVVRSLAQQGVDPRAVNVDWVSMRRRQEERAKDDVKAELVIDRIATEEKIDVTDEEFEHELEHMGGHSGESAEAIRARLTKQGALDRMKAKLRSDKTVDWLAQNAQVKTVAAASAK
;
A
#
# COMPACT_ATOMS: atom_id res chain seq x y z
N MET A 1 12.01 19.99 32.20
CA MET A 1 11.05 18.89 32.02
C MET A 1 10.91 18.72 30.53
N ALA A 2 11.28 17.57 29.97
CA ALA A 2 11.10 17.31 28.55
C ALA A 2 9.59 17.31 28.29
N ASP A 3 9.14 18.17 27.36
CA ASP A 3 7.73 18.22 26.95
C ASP A 3 7.33 16.86 26.39
N VAL A 4 6.34 16.25 27.03
CA VAL A 4 5.78 14.92 26.69
C VAL A 4 5.10 14.92 25.31
N ASN A 5 5.10 16.05 24.62
CA ASN A 5 4.44 16.22 23.33
C ASN A 5 5.44 16.72 22.29
N CYS A 6 5.48 16.10 21.12
CA CYS A 6 6.30 16.54 19.99
C CYS A 6 5.93 17.95 19.48
N ARG A 7 4.85 18.55 20.00
CA ARG A 7 4.37 19.86 19.59
C ARG A 7 5.16 20.98 20.28
N ARG A 8 5.61 21.96 19.50
CA ARG A 8 6.28 23.17 19.94
C ARG A 8 5.42 24.39 19.60
N GLU A 9 5.40 25.33 20.53
CA GLU A 9 4.74 26.62 20.33
C GLU A 9 5.79 27.73 20.50
N LEU A 10 5.89 28.62 19.51
CA LEU A 10 6.77 29.76 19.53
C LEU A 10 5.95 31.04 19.44
N ASP A 11 6.07 31.92 20.41
CA ASP A 11 5.55 33.28 20.35
C ASP A 11 6.58 34.15 19.60
N LEU A 12 6.21 34.62 18.43
CA LEU A 12 7.10 35.36 17.52
C LEU A 12 6.61 36.77 17.32
N GLU A 13 7.57 37.69 17.11
CA GLU A 13 7.32 39.10 16.87
C GLU A 13 8.12 39.58 15.66
N ILE A 14 7.43 40.20 14.68
CA ILE A 14 8.07 40.83 13.55
C ILE A 14 8.16 42.33 13.85
N PRO A 15 9.37 42.94 13.83
CA PRO A 15 9.55 44.36 14.13
C PRO A 15 8.73 45.26 13.19
N ALA A 16 8.18 46.34 13.72
CA ALA A 16 7.35 47.30 12.96
C ALA A 16 8.12 47.89 11.74
N GLU A 17 9.41 47.99 11.81
CA GLU A 17 10.26 48.47 10.72
C GLU A 17 10.26 47.50 9.52
N GLU A 18 10.36 46.17 9.77
CA GLU A 18 10.29 45.16 8.72
C GLU A 18 8.91 45.08 8.10
N VAL A 19 7.86 45.14 8.92
CA VAL A 19 6.46 45.20 8.45
C VAL A 19 6.25 46.41 7.57
N SER A 20 6.74 47.58 7.96
CA SER A 20 6.61 48.81 7.18
C SER A 20 7.33 48.73 5.82
N LYS A 21 8.56 48.20 5.79
CA LYS A 21 9.33 47.96 4.57
C LYS A 21 8.62 46.99 3.62
N ALA A 22 8.11 45.89 4.16
CA ALA A 22 7.36 44.90 3.37
C ALA A 22 6.05 45.50 2.83
N THR A 23 5.30 46.24 3.66
CA THR A 23 4.07 46.93 3.27
C THR A 23 4.32 47.91 2.12
N GLU A 24 5.43 48.68 2.17
CA GLU A 24 5.77 49.58 1.08
C GLU A 24 6.11 48.85 -0.22
N LYS A 25 6.84 47.75 -0.11
CA LYS A 25 7.20 46.91 -1.26
C LYS A 25 5.98 46.31 -1.91
N VAL A 26 5.10 45.68 -1.14
CA VAL A 26 3.84 45.09 -1.61
C VAL A 26 2.91 46.16 -2.19
N ALA A 27 2.78 47.32 -1.53
CA ALA A 27 1.97 48.41 -2.04
C ALA A 27 2.47 48.96 -3.41
N LYS A 28 3.81 48.98 -3.64
CA LYS A 28 4.38 49.31 -4.94
C LYS A 28 4.08 48.23 -6.00
N GLU A 29 4.08 46.97 -5.63
CA GLU A 29 3.70 45.87 -6.52
C GLU A 29 2.23 45.97 -6.91
N PHE A 30 1.33 46.19 -5.95
CA PHE A 30 -0.10 46.44 -6.20
C PHE A 30 -0.32 47.67 -7.05
N ALA A 31 0.39 48.79 -6.84
CA ALA A 31 0.27 49.99 -7.65
C ALA A 31 0.54 49.75 -9.14
N ARG A 32 1.43 48.78 -9.47
CA ARG A 32 1.77 48.42 -10.86
C ARG A 32 0.67 47.57 -11.52
N MET A 33 -0.02 46.71 -10.76
CA MET A 33 -0.97 45.73 -11.28
C MET A 33 -2.43 46.20 -11.15
N ALA A 34 -2.73 46.96 -10.08
CA ALA A 34 -4.12 47.34 -9.78
C ALA A 34 -4.68 48.39 -10.75
N ARG A 35 -5.91 48.14 -11.21
CA ARG A 35 -6.69 49.13 -11.97
C ARG A 35 -7.48 49.99 -10.99
N VAL A 36 -7.06 51.25 -10.83
CA VAL A 36 -7.75 52.23 -9.99
C VAL A 36 -8.52 53.20 -10.90
N PRO A 37 -9.85 53.32 -10.75
CA PRO A 37 -10.63 54.30 -11.52
C PRO A 37 -10.06 55.72 -11.37
N GLY A 38 -9.89 56.42 -12.50
CA GLY A 38 -9.32 57.76 -12.53
C GLY A 38 -7.77 57.84 -12.66
N PHE A 39 -7.10 56.68 -12.63
CA PHE A 39 -5.63 56.63 -12.78
C PHE A 39 -5.21 55.62 -13.86
N ARG A 40 -4.17 55.96 -14.62
CA ARG A 40 -3.52 55.02 -15.54
C ARG A 40 -2.81 53.94 -14.71
N PRO A 41 -2.85 52.64 -15.14
CA PRO A 41 -2.14 51.55 -14.44
C PRO A 41 -0.69 51.94 -14.09
N GLY A 42 -0.29 51.75 -12.85
CA GLY A 42 1.04 52.09 -12.33
C GLY A 42 1.27 53.57 -11.94
N LYS A 43 0.25 54.42 -12.03
CA LYS A 43 0.36 55.89 -11.72
C LYS A 43 -0.51 56.31 -10.54
N ALA A 44 -1.22 55.43 -9.89
CA ALA A 44 -1.99 55.74 -8.68
C ALA A 44 -1.05 56.05 -7.49
N PRO A 45 -1.35 57.06 -6.67
CA PRO A 45 -0.59 57.35 -5.45
C PRO A 45 -0.58 56.17 -4.49
N ILE A 46 0.60 55.85 -3.93
CA ILE A 46 0.77 54.70 -3.01
C ILE A 46 -0.16 54.79 -1.79
N ALA A 47 -0.41 56.01 -1.29
CA ALA A 47 -1.32 56.22 -0.17
C ALA A 47 -2.76 55.79 -0.49
N LEU A 48 -3.23 56.03 -1.73
CA LEU A 48 -4.54 55.57 -2.17
C LEU A 48 -4.62 54.07 -2.34
N ILE A 49 -3.52 53.45 -2.85
CA ILE A 49 -3.40 51.98 -2.96
C ILE A 49 -3.44 51.34 -1.59
N LYS A 50 -2.65 51.79 -0.62
CA LYS A 50 -2.67 51.31 0.76
C LYS A 50 -4.07 51.38 1.39
N LYS A 51 -4.79 52.48 1.17
CA LYS A 51 -6.14 52.63 1.73
C LYS A 51 -7.17 51.73 1.05
N ARG A 52 -7.09 51.56 -0.29
CA ARG A 52 -8.08 50.82 -1.06
C ARG A 52 -7.89 49.31 -0.99
N PHE A 53 -6.65 48.85 -0.93
CA PHE A 53 -6.25 47.45 -0.92
C PHE A 53 -5.61 47.07 0.42
N ALA A 54 -6.07 47.68 1.52
CA ALA A 54 -5.47 47.49 2.84
C ALA A 54 -5.45 46.02 3.26
N GLU A 55 -6.55 45.31 3.13
CA GLU A 55 -6.65 43.89 3.50
C GLU A 55 -5.86 42.97 2.58
N ASP A 56 -5.85 43.25 1.28
CA ASP A 56 -5.07 42.48 0.30
C ASP A 56 -3.56 42.64 0.56
N ILE A 57 -3.12 43.87 0.78
CA ILE A 57 -1.72 44.19 1.10
C ILE A 57 -1.33 43.53 2.43
N LYS A 58 -2.20 43.60 3.46
CA LYS A 58 -1.99 42.94 4.74
C LYS A 58 -1.81 41.42 4.56
N GLY A 59 -2.73 40.78 3.81
CA GLY A 59 -2.64 39.35 3.49
C GLY A 59 -1.31 38.98 2.84
N GLU A 60 -0.90 39.72 1.80
CA GLU A 60 0.34 39.47 1.06
C GLU A 60 1.60 39.69 1.92
N VAL A 61 1.58 40.72 2.78
CA VAL A 61 2.69 40.98 3.72
C VAL A 61 2.82 39.85 4.73
N LEU A 62 1.71 39.41 5.30
CA LEU A 62 1.70 38.27 6.24
C LEU A 62 2.16 36.99 5.58
N GLN A 63 1.69 36.72 4.36
CA GLN A 63 2.06 35.53 3.60
C GLN A 63 3.55 35.47 3.29
N LYS A 64 4.24 36.63 3.18
CA LYS A 64 5.69 36.70 2.97
C LYS A 64 6.48 36.67 4.28
N LEU A 65 6.09 37.50 5.27
CA LEU A 65 6.91 37.69 6.46
C LEU A 65 6.76 36.57 7.51
N VAL A 66 5.56 36.00 7.62
CA VAL A 66 5.31 34.95 8.65
C VAL A 66 6.16 33.71 8.42
N PRO A 67 6.20 33.12 7.20
CA PRO A 67 7.08 31.98 6.94
C PRO A 67 8.56 32.30 7.16
N GLU A 68 9.04 33.46 6.68
CA GLU A 68 10.44 33.87 6.85
C GLU A 68 10.83 33.98 8.35
N GLN A 69 9.92 34.50 9.18
CA GLN A 69 10.19 34.64 10.62
C GLN A 69 10.16 33.30 11.34
N VAL A 70 9.23 32.40 10.94
CA VAL A 70 9.19 31.04 11.49
C VAL A 70 10.46 30.28 11.13
N GLU A 71 10.90 30.33 9.86
CA GLU A 71 12.15 29.68 9.42
C GLU A 71 13.38 30.17 10.20
N LYS A 72 13.49 31.48 10.42
CA LYS A 72 14.56 32.06 11.24
C LYS A 72 14.54 31.51 12.67
N ALA A 73 13.37 31.54 13.31
CA ALA A 73 13.21 31.06 14.69
C ALA A 73 13.50 29.57 14.84
N VAL A 74 13.07 28.76 13.87
CA VAL A 74 13.35 27.31 13.79
C VAL A 74 14.85 27.06 13.66
N ALA A 75 15.53 27.82 12.77
CA ALA A 75 16.97 27.69 12.56
C ALA A 75 17.79 28.13 13.80
N GLU A 76 17.40 29.23 14.46
CA GLU A 76 18.03 29.71 15.69
C GLU A 76 17.94 28.71 16.84
N GLN A 77 16.79 28.03 16.96
CA GLN A 77 16.56 27.03 18.01
C GLN A 77 17.01 25.62 17.61
N LYS A 78 17.57 25.45 16.40
CA LYS A 78 18.01 24.14 15.85
C LYS A 78 16.92 23.07 15.90
N LEU A 79 15.68 23.46 15.68
CA LEU A 79 14.54 22.56 15.63
C LEU A 79 14.40 21.94 14.24
N THR A 80 13.87 20.73 14.16
CA THR A 80 13.55 20.06 12.91
C THR A 80 12.04 19.85 12.83
N PRO A 81 11.30 20.78 12.18
CA PRO A 81 9.85 20.63 12.03
C PRO A 81 9.50 19.46 11.12
N VAL A 82 8.50 18.69 11.51
CA VAL A 82 7.92 17.57 10.73
C VAL A 82 6.51 17.86 10.23
N SER A 83 5.93 18.98 10.70
CA SER A 83 4.64 19.46 10.22
C SER A 83 4.74 20.90 9.73
N GLN A 84 3.79 21.32 8.90
CA GLN A 84 3.69 22.72 8.51
C GLN A 84 3.30 23.56 9.74
N PRO A 85 3.98 24.70 10.00
CA PRO A 85 3.65 25.58 11.09
C PRO A 85 2.22 26.12 10.95
N GLN A 86 1.43 25.95 12.00
CA GLN A 86 0.12 26.60 12.15
C GLN A 86 0.28 27.91 12.88
N VAL A 87 -0.34 28.96 12.36
CA VAL A 87 -0.25 30.30 12.93
C VAL A 87 -1.56 30.65 13.64
N ASP A 88 -1.42 30.88 14.94
CA ASP A 88 -2.53 31.28 15.81
C ASP A 88 -2.24 32.65 16.45
N LYS A 89 -3.27 33.29 17.01
CA LYS A 89 -3.18 34.53 17.75
C LYS A 89 -2.47 35.66 17.01
N LEU A 90 -2.76 35.80 15.71
CA LEU A 90 -2.16 36.81 14.86
C LEU A 90 -2.71 38.21 15.20
N GLU A 91 -1.85 39.09 15.69
CA GLU A 91 -2.13 40.47 15.93
C GLU A 91 -1.39 41.36 14.93
N PHE A 92 -2.12 42.01 14.04
CA PHE A 92 -1.57 42.94 13.05
C PHE A 92 -2.25 44.31 13.21
N ASN A 93 -1.49 45.30 13.70
CA ASN A 93 -1.90 46.69 13.74
C ASN A 93 -0.94 47.56 12.97
N GLU A 94 -1.44 48.52 12.19
CA GLU A 94 -0.62 49.38 11.36
C GLU A 94 0.34 50.21 12.23
N GLY A 95 1.65 50.13 11.89
CA GLY A 95 2.69 50.83 12.63
C GLY A 95 3.13 50.15 13.94
N GLN A 96 2.60 48.97 14.26
CA GLN A 96 3.01 48.16 15.41
C GLN A 96 3.71 46.90 14.97
N PRO A 97 4.51 46.25 15.83
CA PRO A 97 5.04 44.93 15.56
C PRO A 97 3.91 43.89 15.33
N VAL A 98 4.10 42.96 14.42
CA VAL A 98 3.18 41.85 14.23
C VAL A 98 3.55 40.74 15.21
N LYS A 99 2.59 40.36 16.04
CA LYS A 99 2.73 39.27 17.01
C LYS A 99 1.89 38.09 16.57
N PHE A 100 2.44 36.91 16.65
CA PHE A 100 1.73 35.67 16.34
C PHE A 100 2.36 34.49 17.08
N ARG A 101 1.57 33.42 17.20
CA ARG A 101 2.04 32.14 17.73
C ARG A 101 2.13 31.16 16.60
N ALA A 102 3.31 30.56 16.41
CA ALA A 102 3.52 29.44 15.52
C ALA A 102 3.55 28.14 16.32
N SER A 103 2.72 27.17 15.95
CA SER A 103 2.72 25.83 16.52
C SER A 103 3.04 24.80 15.42
N PHE A 104 3.96 23.90 15.71
CA PHE A 104 4.39 22.83 14.82
C PHE A 104 4.92 21.65 15.61
N GLU A 105 5.03 20.51 14.94
CA GLU A 105 5.60 19.31 15.55
C GLU A 105 7.07 19.17 15.15
N VAL A 106 7.86 18.63 16.08
CA VAL A 106 9.28 18.36 15.91
C VAL A 106 9.56 16.89 16.18
N LEU A 107 10.69 16.40 15.64
CA LEU A 107 11.16 15.06 15.97
C LEU A 107 11.44 14.94 17.46
N PRO A 108 11.01 13.85 18.12
CA PRO A 108 11.28 13.61 19.53
C PRO A 108 12.77 13.34 19.75
N GLU A 109 13.28 13.86 20.87
CA GLU A 109 14.58 13.45 21.38
C GLU A 109 14.40 12.22 22.28
N PHE A 110 15.00 11.11 21.91
CA PHE A 110 14.97 9.88 22.67
C PHE A 110 16.36 9.23 22.74
N ALA A 111 16.61 8.49 23.80
CA ALA A 111 17.83 7.70 23.94
C ALA A 111 17.61 6.33 23.30
N LEU A 112 18.61 5.85 22.56
CA LEU A 112 18.60 4.48 22.05
C LEU A 112 18.72 3.50 23.21
N GLY A 113 17.79 2.56 23.29
CA GLY A 113 17.86 1.41 24.16
C GLY A 113 18.86 0.35 23.66
N ALA A 114 18.79 -0.85 24.20
CA ALA A 114 19.58 -1.98 23.72
C ALA A 114 19.04 -2.44 22.36
N TYR A 115 19.72 -2.11 21.26
CA TYR A 115 19.36 -2.51 19.89
C TYR A 115 20.31 -3.55 19.30
N LYS A 116 21.43 -3.86 19.99
CA LYS A 116 22.38 -4.92 19.58
C LYS A 116 22.00 -6.24 20.23
N ASN A 117 22.15 -7.34 19.50
CA ASN A 117 21.84 -8.69 19.96
C ASN A 117 20.38 -8.87 20.43
N LEU A 118 19.44 -8.29 19.67
CA LEU A 118 18.01 -8.48 19.95
C LEU A 118 17.64 -9.96 19.94
N GLU A 119 16.96 -10.41 20.97
CA GLU A 119 16.46 -11.79 21.01
C GLU A 119 15.14 -11.87 20.26
N ILE A 120 15.09 -12.69 19.21
CA ILE A 120 13.88 -12.90 18.40
C ILE A 120 13.54 -14.38 18.33
N GLU A 121 12.25 -14.68 18.38
CA GLU A 121 11.73 -16.03 18.21
C GLU A 121 11.31 -16.26 16.76
N MET A 122 11.90 -17.27 16.13
CA MET A 122 11.61 -17.66 14.75
C MET A 122 11.02 -19.06 14.71
N PRO A 123 9.95 -19.30 13.93
CA PRO A 123 9.41 -20.64 13.75
C PRO A 123 10.40 -21.51 12.96
N GLU A 124 10.45 -22.77 13.32
CA GLU A 124 11.12 -23.77 12.50
C GLU A 124 10.29 -24.01 11.23
N MET A 125 10.87 -23.71 10.07
CA MET A 125 10.27 -23.97 8.77
C MET A 125 11.14 -25.00 8.04
N THR A 126 10.68 -26.22 7.95
CA THR A 126 11.35 -27.30 7.21
C THR A 126 10.59 -27.62 5.93
N ILE A 127 11.30 -27.87 4.85
CA ILE A 127 10.72 -28.41 3.63
C ILE A 127 10.70 -29.92 3.76
N THR A 128 9.52 -30.48 3.63
CA THR A 128 9.30 -31.92 3.68
C THR A 128 9.04 -32.51 2.30
N ASP A 129 9.27 -33.80 2.14
CA ASP A 129 8.87 -34.50 0.90
C ASP A 129 7.37 -34.33 0.63
N GLU A 130 6.56 -34.16 1.67
CA GLU A 130 5.14 -33.88 1.56
C GLU A 130 4.87 -32.54 0.89
N SER A 131 5.61 -31.46 1.24
CA SER A 131 5.46 -30.16 0.57
C SER A 131 5.86 -30.22 -0.91
N VAL A 132 6.89 -30.97 -1.25
CA VAL A 132 7.29 -31.20 -2.65
C VAL A 132 6.19 -31.97 -3.40
N ASN A 133 5.63 -33.02 -2.78
CA ASN A 133 4.57 -33.81 -3.40
C ASN A 133 3.27 -33.00 -3.55
N ASN A 134 2.94 -32.12 -2.61
CA ASN A 134 1.78 -31.24 -2.71
C ASN A 134 1.93 -30.27 -3.87
N THR A 135 3.09 -29.63 -4.02
CA THR A 135 3.38 -28.76 -5.16
C THR A 135 3.29 -29.54 -6.48
N LEU A 136 3.82 -30.76 -6.51
CA LEU A 136 3.74 -31.62 -7.69
C LEU A 136 2.30 -31.98 -8.04
N ALA A 137 1.46 -32.28 -7.04
CA ALA A 137 0.04 -32.55 -7.22
C ALA A 137 -0.72 -31.31 -7.73
N GLU A 138 -0.39 -30.12 -7.24
CA GLU A 138 -0.96 -28.87 -7.77
C GLU A 138 -0.56 -28.64 -9.24
N MET A 139 0.69 -28.88 -9.59
CA MET A 139 1.15 -28.82 -11.00
C MET A 139 0.40 -29.81 -11.87
N GLN A 140 0.19 -31.06 -11.39
CA GLN A 140 -0.62 -32.10 -12.05
C GLN A 140 -2.06 -31.62 -12.27
N GLN A 141 -2.67 -31.01 -11.26
CA GLN A 141 -4.02 -30.46 -11.34
C GLN A 141 -4.15 -29.34 -12.37
N ARG A 142 -3.13 -28.48 -12.48
CA ARG A 142 -3.07 -27.38 -13.48
C ARG A 142 -2.85 -27.90 -14.90
N ALA A 143 -2.07 -28.97 -15.06
CA ALA A 143 -1.78 -29.61 -16.34
C ALA A 143 -2.87 -30.60 -16.80
N ALA A 144 -3.94 -30.74 -16.02
CA ALA A 144 -5.03 -31.64 -16.36
C ALA A 144 -5.71 -31.29 -17.69
N ALA A 145 -5.91 -32.28 -18.54
CA ALA A 145 -6.63 -32.15 -19.80
C ALA A 145 -8.12 -32.48 -19.62
N PHE A 146 -8.97 -31.73 -20.32
CA PHE A 146 -10.39 -32.01 -20.37
C PHE A 146 -10.71 -32.90 -21.60
N ALA A 147 -10.95 -34.17 -21.36
CA ALA A 147 -11.32 -35.10 -22.41
C ALA A 147 -12.86 -35.18 -22.55
N PRO A 148 -13.39 -35.09 -23.79
CA PRO A 148 -14.82 -35.28 -24.01
C PRO A 148 -15.25 -36.71 -23.62
N VAL A 149 -16.42 -36.83 -23.06
CA VAL A 149 -17.05 -38.09 -22.65
C VAL A 149 -18.31 -38.28 -23.49
N GLU A 150 -18.35 -39.38 -24.23
CA GLU A 150 -19.52 -39.73 -25.02
C GLU A 150 -20.20 -41.02 -24.50
N GLY A 151 -21.50 -41.13 -24.72
CA GLY A 151 -22.24 -42.36 -24.47
C GLY A 151 -22.60 -42.66 -23.02
N ARG A 152 -22.37 -41.71 -22.06
CA ARG A 152 -22.85 -41.85 -20.69
C ARG A 152 -23.45 -40.54 -20.14
N ALA A 153 -24.30 -40.68 -19.16
CA ALA A 153 -24.81 -39.55 -18.39
C ALA A 153 -23.69 -38.89 -17.52
N VAL A 154 -23.92 -37.63 -17.14
CA VAL A 154 -23.08 -36.84 -16.24
C VAL A 154 -22.96 -37.54 -14.88
N GLN A 155 -21.76 -37.68 -14.41
CA GLN A 155 -21.38 -38.20 -13.10
C GLN A 155 -20.79 -37.13 -12.20
N ASN A 156 -20.63 -37.47 -10.94
CA ASN A 156 -19.89 -36.59 -10.01
C ASN A 156 -18.44 -36.40 -10.49
N ASP A 157 -17.86 -35.21 -10.29
CA ASP A 157 -16.57 -34.79 -10.76
C ASP A 157 -16.42 -34.59 -12.28
N ASP A 158 -17.51 -34.70 -13.05
CA ASP A 158 -17.52 -34.31 -14.46
C ASP A 158 -17.63 -32.80 -14.63
N PHE A 159 -17.06 -32.33 -15.73
CA PHE A 159 -17.15 -30.94 -16.17
C PHE A 159 -18.15 -30.85 -17.32
N VAL A 160 -19.28 -30.24 -17.05
CA VAL A 160 -20.38 -30.14 -18.02
C VAL A 160 -20.33 -28.77 -18.69
N GLN A 161 -20.18 -28.80 -20.01
CA GLN A 161 -20.29 -27.60 -20.82
C GLN A 161 -21.75 -27.30 -21.07
N VAL A 162 -22.22 -26.15 -20.59
CA VAL A 162 -23.63 -25.77 -20.67
C VAL A 162 -23.78 -24.40 -21.33
N LYS A 163 -24.87 -24.23 -22.08
CA LYS A 163 -25.42 -22.93 -22.41
C LYS A 163 -26.49 -22.61 -21.38
N LEU A 164 -26.45 -21.42 -20.81
CA LEU A 164 -27.40 -21.03 -19.77
C LEU A 164 -28.03 -19.66 -20.05
N LEU A 165 -29.32 -19.58 -19.70
CA LEU A 165 -30.11 -18.37 -19.66
C LEU A 165 -30.74 -18.25 -18.27
N GLY A 166 -30.28 -17.28 -17.48
CA GLY A 166 -30.84 -16.99 -16.15
C GLY A 166 -31.76 -15.78 -16.19
N THR A 167 -33.03 -15.96 -15.86
CA THR A 167 -34.01 -14.89 -15.80
C THR A 167 -34.38 -14.59 -14.34
N PRO A 168 -34.16 -13.34 -13.86
CA PRO A 168 -34.46 -12.97 -12.48
C PRO A 168 -36.00 -12.95 -12.24
N GLN A 169 -36.51 -13.61 -11.22
CA GLN A 169 -37.96 -13.69 -10.92
C GLN A 169 -38.52 -12.33 -10.42
N GLY A 170 -37.67 -11.42 -9.97
CA GLY A 170 -38.07 -10.07 -9.51
C GLY A 170 -37.95 -8.96 -10.57
N GLY A 171 -37.71 -9.31 -11.83
CA GLY A 171 -37.40 -8.35 -12.89
C GLY A 171 -35.92 -7.93 -12.89
N GLY A 172 -35.40 -7.58 -14.04
CA GLY A 172 -34.00 -7.23 -14.26
C GLY A 172 -33.48 -7.79 -15.58
N GLU A 173 -32.23 -7.55 -15.87
CA GLU A 173 -31.59 -8.06 -17.09
C GLU A 173 -31.32 -9.56 -16.96
N PRO A 174 -31.66 -10.36 -17.99
CA PRO A 174 -31.35 -11.78 -18.01
C PRO A 174 -29.83 -11.99 -18.14
N LEU A 175 -29.34 -13.05 -17.49
CA LEU A 175 -27.97 -13.52 -17.62
C LEU A 175 -27.92 -14.56 -18.73
N GLN A 176 -27.09 -14.33 -19.73
CA GLN A 176 -26.90 -15.29 -20.82
C GLN A 176 -25.44 -15.63 -20.97
N ALA A 177 -25.16 -16.94 -21.07
CA ALA A 177 -23.83 -17.42 -21.39
C ALA A 177 -23.95 -18.60 -22.39
N GLU A 178 -23.28 -18.46 -23.53
CA GLU A 178 -23.33 -19.45 -24.62
C GLU A 178 -22.55 -20.72 -24.30
N SER A 179 -21.55 -20.63 -23.40
CA SER A 179 -20.72 -21.78 -23.02
C SER A 179 -20.08 -21.52 -21.67
N VAL A 180 -20.53 -22.23 -20.66
CA VAL A 180 -19.94 -22.25 -19.31
C VAL A 180 -19.56 -23.68 -18.96
N LEU A 181 -18.45 -23.88 -18.31
CA LEU A 181 -18.00 -25.16 -17.81
C LEU A 181 -18.38 -25.26 -16.32
N CYS A 182 -19.33 -26.14 -16.00
CA CYS A 182 -19.79 -26.42 -14.64
C CYS A 182 -19.13 -27.69 -14.11
N HIS A 183 -18.44 -27.61 -12.97
CA HIS A 183 -17.90 -28.78 -12.28
C HIS A 183 -18.98 -29.38 -11.39
N VAL A 184 -19.52 -30.53 -11.76
CA VAL A 184 -20.60 -31.19 -11.07
C VAL A 184 -20.07 -31.90 -9.83
N GLY A 185 -20.64 -31.59 -8.66
CA GLY A 185 -20.21 -32.13 -7.36
C GLY A 185 -19.17 -31.28 -6.62
N ALA A 186 -18.63 -30.20 -7.22
CA ALA A 186 -17.77 -29.28 -6.51
C ALA A 186 -18.55 -28.43 -5.49
N GLU A 187 -17.89 -28.08 -4.39
CA GLU A 187 -18.45 -27.18 -3.36
C GLU A 187 -18.75 -25.77 -3.90
N GLU A 188 -17.98 -25.33 -4.92
CA GLU A 188 -18.13 -24.02 -5.56
C GLU A 188 -19.37 -23.97 -6.48
N THR A 189 -19.87 -25.13 -6.93
CA THR A 189 -21.04 -25.21 -7.79
C THR A 189 -22.32 -25.26 -6.94
N MET A 190 -23.22 -24.28 -7.17
CA MET A 190 -24.46 -24.18 -6.42
C MET A 190 -25.26 -25.50 -6.47
N ALA A 191 -25.79 -25.92 -5.32
CA ALA A 191 -26.50 -27.18 -5.17
C ALA A 191 -27.57 -27.46 -6.26
N PRO A 192 -28.43 -26.48 -6.68
CA PRO A 192 -29.40 -26.74 -7.75
C PRO A 192 -28.75 -27.10 -9.10
N PHE A 193 -27.54 -26.58 -9.42
CA PHE A 193 -26.83 -27.00 -10.61
C PHE A 193 -26.32 -28.43 -10.48
N ASN A 194 -25.74 -28.79 -9.35
CA ASN A 194 -25.27 -30.15 -9.08
C ASN A 194 -26.41 -31.16 -9.20
N GLU A 195 -27.57 -30.88 -8.57
CA GLU A 195 -28.75 -31.78 -8.54
C GLU A 195 -29.38 -31.98 -9.93
N ASN A 196 -29.44 -30.92 -10.74
CA ASN A 196 -30.12 -31.00 -12.04
C ASN A 196 -29.20 -31.48 -13.19
N LEU A 197 -27.88 -31.24 -13.05
CA LEU A 197 -26.92 -31.69 -14.05
C LEU A 197 -26.47 -33.14 -13.83
N LEU A 198 -26.50 -33.64 -12.59
CA LEU A 198 -26.16 -35.03 -12.30
C LEU A 198 -27.13 -35.98 -13.02
N GLY A 199 -26.60 -36.92 -13.79
CA GLY A 199 -27.42 -37.86 -14.57
C GLY A 199 -28.00 -37.31 -15.88
N ALA A 200 -27.74 -36.03 -16.21
CA ALA A 200 -28.15 -35.46 -17.51
C ALA A 200 -27.32 -36.02 -18.65
N ASN A 201 -27.87 -36.03 -19.88
CA ASN A 201 -27.18 -36.41 -21.09
C ASN A 201 -26.88 -35.19 -21.95
N VAL A 202 -25.96 -35.35 -22.90
CA VAL A 202 -25.71 -34.33 -23.90
C VAL A 202 -26.97 -34.04 -24.71
N SER A 203 -27.26 -32.77 -24.94
CA SER A 203 -28.51 -32.24 -25.54
C SER A 203 -29.73 -32.24 -24.63
N ASP A 204 -29.60 -32.60 -23.35
CA ASP A 204 -30.71 -32.44 -22.39
C ASP A 204 -30.89 -30.94 -22.09
N HIS A 205 -32.18 -30.58 -21.94
CA HIS A 205 -32.61 -29.25 -21.49
C HIS A 205 -33.18 -29.37 -20.05
N LYS A 206 -32.74 -28.45 -19.18
CA LYS A 206 -33.15 -28.41 -17.78
C LYS A 206 -33.56 -27.00 -17.35
N ASP A 207 -34.70 -26.91 -16.71
CA ASP A 207 -35.20 -25.66 -16.09
C ASP A 207 -35.25 -25.83 -14.59
N PHE A 208 -34.60 -24.93 -13.85
CA PHE A 208 -34.61 -24.94 -12.39
C PHE A 208 -34.39 -23.54 -11.82
N ASP A 209 -34.75 -23.37 -10.56
CA ASP A 209 -34.63 -22.12 -9.86
C ASP A 209 -33.41 -22.17 -8.93
N VAL A 210 -32.66 -21.06 -8.88
CA VAL A 210 -31.50 -20.87 -7.99
C VAL A 210 -31.73 -19.63 -7.15
N ALA A 211 -31.80 -19.80 -5.84
CA ALA A 211 -31.88 -18.71 -4.88
C ALA A 211 -30.46 -18.37 -4.38
N TYR A 212 -30.01 -17.16 -4.63
CA TYR A 212 -28.70 -16.68 -4.16
C TYR A 212 -28.86 -16.08 -2.75
N PRO A 213 -27.98 -16.41 -1.81
CA PRO A 213 -27.99 -15.81 -0.48
C PRO A 213 -27.68 -14.30 -0.57
N GLY A 214 -28.09 -13.55 0.47
CA GLY A 214 -27.94 -12.10 0.48
C GLY A 214 -26.49 -11.61 0.57
N ASP A 215 -25.59 -12.47 1.05
CA ASP A 215 -24.15 -12.25 1.19
C ASP A 215 -23.33 -12.81 0.00
N TYR A 216 -24.02 -13.20 -1.10
CA TYR A 216 -23.33 -13.71 -2.28
C TYR A 216 -22.35 -12.68 -2.87
N PRO A 217 -21.11 -13.07 -3.28
CA PRO A 217 -20.06 -12.14 -3.70
C PRO A 217 -20.45 -11.25 -4.88
N ASP A 218 -21.29 -11.74 -5.81
CA ASP A 218 -21.77 -10.92 -6.92
C ASP A 218 -23.05 -10.17 -6.53
N ALA A 219 -22.93 -8.84 -6.41
CA ALA A 219 -24.05 -7.94 -6.08
C ALA A 219 -25.22 -7.99 -7.09
N LYS A 220 -25.01 -8.48 -8.30
CA LYS A 220 -26.07 -8.65 -9.30
C LYS A 220 -26.96 -9.86 -8.99
N LEU A 221 -26.42 -10.85 -8.27
CA LEU A 221 -27.06 -12.10 -7.92
C LEU A 221 -27.54 -12.11 -6.47
N ALA A 222 -26.83 -11.44 -5.57
CA ALA A 222 -27.09 -11.45 -4.14
C ALA A 222 -28.55 -11.18 -3.78
N GLY A 223 -29.14 -12.07 -2.97
CA GLY A 223 -30.50 -11.97 -2.50
C GLY A 223 -31.60 -12.17 -3.55
N LYS A 224 -31.25 -12.61 -4.77
CA LYS A 224 -32.21 -12.79 -5.87
C LYS A 224 -32.40 -14.26 -6.20
N THR A 225 -33.61 -14.59 -6.72
CA THR A 225 -33.89 -15.91 -7.30
C THR A 225 -33.92 -15.80 -8.81
N PHE A 226 -33.13 -16.65 -9.47
CA PHE A 226 -33.07 -16.74 -10.92
C PHE A 226 -33.66 -18.07 -11.37
N ARG A 227 -34.45 -18.03 -12.43
CA ARG A 227 -34.83 -19.20 -13.17
C ARG A 227 -33.85 -19.45 -14.29
N TYR A 228 -33.15 -20.56 -14.22
CA TYR A 228 -32.19 -20.97 -15.22
C TYR A 228 -32.79 -21.94 -16.19
N SER A 229 -32.54 -21.68 -17.47
CA SER A 229 -32.77 -22.60 -18.58
C SER A 229 -31.37 -23.02 -19.07
N VAL A 230 -31.06 -24.29 -18.99
CA VAL A 230 -29.72 -24.84 -19.19
C VAL A 230 -29.76 -25.95 -20.24
N ASP A 231 -29.01 -25.76 -21.32
CA ASP A 231 -28.78 -26.76 -22.36
C ASP A 231 -27.43 -27.43 -22.15
N VAL A 232 -27.36 -28.73 -22.07
CA VAL A 232 -26.13 -29.50 -21.94
C VAL A 232 -25.47 -29.67 -23.32
N LEU A 233 -24.36 -29.00 -23.55
CA LEU A 233 -23.63 -29.01 -24.81
C LEU A 233 -22.65 -30.18 -24.91
N GLY A 234 -22.06 -30.57 -23.79
CA GLY A 234 -21.08 -31.64 -23.74
C GLY A 234 -20.64 -31.97 -22.33
N VAL A 235 -20.14 -33.17 -22.17
CA VAL A 235 -19.57 -33.64 -20.91
C VAL A 235 -18.10 -33.90 -21.10
N LYS A 236 -17.29 -33.41 -20.17
CA LYS A 236 -15.84 -33.59 -20.15
C LYS A 236 -15.43 -34.17 -18.80
N THR A 237 -14.45 -35.03 -18.82
CA THR A 237 -13.81 -35.50 -17.60
C THR A 237 -12.41 -34.92 -17.51
N LYS A 238 -12.01 -34.56 -16.31
CA LYS A 238 -10.66 -34.10 -16.04
C LYS A 238 -9.74 -35.29 -15.97
N LYS A 239 -8.81 -35.39 -16.92
CA LYS A 239 -7.76 -36.41 -16.92
C LYS A 239 -6.49 -35.81 -16.38
N LEU A 240 -6.03 -36.33 -15.25
CA LEU A 240 -4.74 -35.99 -14.69
C LEU A 240 -3.66 -36.73 -15.48
N PRO A 241 -2.59 -36.03 -15.95
CA PRO A 241 -1.44 -36.70 -16.53
C PRO A 241 -0.75 -37.58 -15.49
N GLU A 242 -0.16 -38.68 -15.94
CA GLU A 242 0.67 -39.50 -15.05
C GLU A 242 1.93 -38.72 -14.66
N ILE A 243 2.32 -38.79 -13.39
CA ILE A 243 3.53 -38.13 -12.88
C ILE A 243 4.75 -38.97 -13.27
N ASN A 244 5.30 -38.67 -14.44
CA ASN A 244 6.47 -39.33 -15.04
C ASN A 244 7.41 -38.29 -15.68
N ASP A 245 8.42 -38.73 -16.41
CA ASP A 245 9.39 -37.88 -17.09
C ASP A 245 8.76 -37.07 -18.25
N GLU A 246 7.68 -37.54 -18.88
CA GLU A 246 6.96 -36.78 -19.90
C GLU A 246 6.22 -35.64 -19.29
N PHE A 247 5.53 -35.88 -18.19
CA PHE A 247 4.89 -34.81 -17.38
C PHE A 247 5.89 -33.73 -16.96
N ALA A 248 7.09 -34.13 -16.53
CA ALA A 248 8.12 -33.17 -16.10
C ALA A 248 8.53 -32.23 -17.24
N LYS A 249 8.62 -32.75 -18.48
CA LYS A 249 8.91 -31.95 -19.69
C LYS A 249 7.76 -31.06 -20.13
N ASP A 250 6.51 -31.50 -19.89
CA ASP A 250 5.32 -30.75 -20.28
C ASP A 250 5.07 -29.56 -19.38
N VAL A 251 5.38 -29.67 -18.07
CA VAL A 251 5.09 -28.63 -17.07
C VAL A 251 6.30 -27.75 -16.76
N SER A 252 7.50 -28.14 -17.18
CA SER A 252 8.73 -27.38 -16.92
C SER A 252 9.81 -27.71 -17.98
N ASP A 253 10.97 -27.08 -17.83
CA ASP A 253 12.18 -27.36 -18.59
C ASP A 253 13.04 -28.52 -18.01
N ALA A 254 12.46 -29.33 -17.10
CA ALA A 254 13.14 -30.47 -16.49
C ALA A 254 13.16 -31.68 -17.46
N ALA A 255 14.30 -32.34 -17.54
CA ALA A 255 14.45 -33.53 -18.43
C ALA A 255 13.87 -34.81 -17.81
N SER A 256 13.66 -34.85 -16.47
CA SER A 256 13.14 -36.01 -15.74
C SER A 256 12.31 -35.56 -14.53
N LEU A 257 11.54 -36.50 -13.96
CA LEU A 257 10.75 -36.27 -12.76
C LEU A 257 11.65 -35.97 -11.55
N ASP A 258 12.79 -36.59 -11.43
CA ASP A 258 13.74 -36.34 -10.33
C ASP A 258 14.31 -34.90 -10.44
N GLU A 259 14.60 -34.44 -11.65
CA GLU A 259 15.02 -33.05 -11.86
C GLU A 259 13.90 -32.06 -11.55
N LEU A 260 12.66 -32.36 -11.90
CA LEU A 260 11.49 -31.54 -11.54
C LEU A 260 11.33 -31.46 -10.01
N LYS A 261 11.38 -32.58 -9.32
CA LYS A 261 11.33 -32.62 -7.84
C LYS A 261 12.44 -31.79 -7.21
N LYS A 262 13.65 -31.87 -7.76
CA LYS A 262 14.78 -31.07 -7.28
C LYS A 262 14.51 -29.57 -7.51
N LYS A 263 14.04 -29.16 -8.68
CA LYS A 263 13.69 -27.75 -8.97
C LYS A 263 12.59 -27.25 -8.05
N ILE A 264 11.56 -28.06 -7.77
CA ILE A 264 10.50 -27.73 -6.81
C ILE A 264 11.10 -27.56 -5.41
N HIS A 265 11.94 -28.47 -4.96
CA HIS A 265 12.59 -28.38 -3.65
C HIS A 265 13.44 -27.12 -3.55
N ASP A 266 14.29 -26.83 -4.54
CA ASP A 266 15.15 -25.64 -4.59
C ASP A 266 14.32 -24.37 -4.61
N GLY A 267 13.19 -24.36 -5.33
CA GLY A 267 12.23 -23.26 -5.35
C GLY A 267 11.56 -22.99 -4.01
N LEU A 268 11.07 -24.06 -3.35
CA LEU A 268 10.49 -23.99 -2.01
C LEU A 268 11.53 -23.56 -0.97
N GLU A 269 12.80 -23.99 -1.12
CA GLU A 269 13.88 -23.56 -0.24
C GLU A 269 14.18 -22.08 -0.38
N HIS A 270 14.23 -21.58 -1.60
CA HIS A 270 14.41 -20.16 -1.86
C HIS A 270 13.24 -19.30 -1.30
N GLU A 271 12.01 -19.76 -1.50
CA GLU A 271 10.81 -19.12 -0.94
C GLU A 271 10.84 -19.13 0.61
N ARG A 272 11.22 -20.26 1.21
CA ARG A 272 11.40 -20.38 2.65
C ARG A 272 12.43 -19.39 3.17
N GLU A 273 13.61 -19.31 2.53
CA GLU A 273 14.67 -18.39 2.93
C GLU A 273 14.21 -16.93 2.86
N HIS A 274 13.52 -16.57 1.78
CA HIS A 274 12.97 -15.24 1.61
C HIS A 274 11.95 -14.92 2.72
N ARG A 275 11.03 -15.84 2.97
CA ARG A 275 10.00 -15.68 4.01
C ARG A 275 10.60 -15.60 5.42
N LEU A 276 11.64 -16.39 5.70
CA LEU A 276 12.36 -16.31 6.98
C LEU A 276 13.07 -14.97 7.14
N LYS A 277 13.70 -14.42 6.09
CA LYS A 277 14.32 -13.09 6.13
C LYS A 277 13.29 -11.99 6.39
N GLU A 278 12.16 -12.03 5.71
CA GLU A 278 11.07 -11.07 5.94
C GLU A 278 10.52 -11.15 7.37
N LEU A 279 10.25 -12.36 7.85
CA LEU A 279 9.77 -12.58 9.21
C LEU A 279 10.80 -12.11 10.24
N GLN A 280 12.09 -12.37 10.01
CA GLN A 280 13.18 -11.90 10.86
C GLN A 280 13.21 -10.38 10.96
N ARG A 281 13.10 -9.67 9.82
CA ARG A 281 13.01 -8.21 9.78
C ARG A 281 11.80 -7.71 10.56
N GLU A 282 10.62 -8.31 10.36
CA GLU A 282 9.40 -7.96 11.09
C GLU A 282 9.55 -8.13 12.60
N LYS A 283 10.12 -9.25 13.04
CA LYS A 283 10.36 -9.52 14.46
C LYS A 283 11.35 -8.55 15.09
N VAL A 284 12.43 -8.23 14.39
CA VAL A 284 13.41 -7.23 14.84
C VAL A 284 12.74 -5.87 15.01
N LEU A 285 11.94 -5.43 14.05
CA LEU A 285 11.21 -4.16 14.13
C LEU A 285 10.22 -4.15 15.30
N ALA A 286 9.48 -5.24 15.50
CA ALA A 286 8.54 -5.36 16.62
C ALA A 286 9.24 -5.28 17.99
N GLU A 287 10.40 -5.93 18.15
CA GLU A 287 11.19 -5.84 19.38
C GLU A 287 11.79 -4.44 19.59
N LEU A 288 12.27 -3.79 18.52
CA LEU A 288 12.75 -2.40 18.60
C LEU A 288 11.66 -1.46 19.11
N VAL A 289 10.44 -1.56 18.57
CA VAL A 289 9.31 -0.72 18.98
C VAL A 289 8.97 -0.94 20.46
N LYS A 290 8.98 -2.16 20.94
CA LYS A 290 8.71 -2.50 22.36
C LYS A 290 9.78 -1.93 23.31
N LEU A 291 11.04 -1.92 22.88
CA LEU A 291 12.15 -1.45 23.69
C LEU A 291 12.26 0.09 23.77
N HIS A 292 11.56 0.78 22.89
CA HIS A 292 11.61 2.24 22.78
C HIS A 292 10.22 2.85 23.00
N ASP A 293 10.01 3.44 24.17
CA ASP A 293 8.76 4.16 24.47
C ASP A 293 9.01 5.66 24.49
N PHE A 294 8.51 6.33 23.45
CA PHE A 294 8.56 7.78 23.28
C PHE A 294 7.35 8.27 22.49
N PRO A 295 6.93 9.52 22.66
CA PRO A 295 5.84 10.09 21.89
C PRO A 295 6.24 10.26 20.42
N VAL A 296 5.31 10.00 19.51
CA VAL A 296 5.50 10.22 18.06
C VAL A 296 4.69 11.43 17.60
N PRO A 297 5.19 12.22 16.63
CA PRO A 297 4.45 13.32 16.03
C PRO A 297 3.16 12.82 15.36
N GLU A 298 2.04 13.48 15.68
CA GLU A 298 0.72 13.12 15.15
C GLU A 298 0.67 13.25 13.62
N SER A 299 1.32 14.28 13.06
CA SER A 299 1.42 14.50 11.62
C SER A 299 2.10 13.35 10.88
N LEU A 300 3.12 12.71 11.47
CA LEU A 300 3.77 11.56 10.87
C LEU A 300 2.88 10.32 10.96
N VAL A 301 2.16 10.14 12.06
CA VAL A 301 1.19 9.04 12.21
C VAL A 301 0.05 9.17 11.19
N GLU A 302 -0.49 10.38 11.03
CA GLU A 302 -1.53 10.68 10.04
C GLU A 302 -1.05 10.36 8.62
N HIS A 303 0.14 10.82 8.27
CA HIS A 303 0.75 10.51 6.96
C HIS A 303 0.93 9.00 6.77
N GLN A 304 1.41 8.31 7.80
CA GLN A 304 1.61 6.85 7.72
C GLN A 304 0.29 6.08 7.59
N MET A 305 -0.78 6.53 8.26
CA MET A 305 -2.12 5.97 8.04
C MET A 305 -2.58 6.11 6.59
N ASP A 306 -2.32 7.26 5.96
CA ASP A 306 -2.67 7.49 4.56
C ASP A 306 -1.86 6.59 3.63
N VAL A 307 -0.55 6.46 3.86
CA VAL A 307 0.33 5.54 3.10
C VAL A 307 -0.16 4.08 3.21
N ARG A 308 -0.56 3.64 4.40
CA ARG A 308 -1.11 2.29 4.60
C ARG A 308 -2.43 2.09 3.85
N LEU A 309 -3.30 3.09 3.89
CA LEU A 309 -4.58 3.05 3.17
C LEU A 309 -4.37 2.99 1.65
N GLU A 310 -3.44 3.78 1.12
CA GLU A 310 -3.08 3.74 -0.30
C GLU A 310 -2.55 2.36 -0.75
N ARG A 311 -1.80 1.66 0.11
CA ARG A 311 -1.37 0.27 -0.18
C ARG A 311 -2.57 -0.67 -0.31
N VAL A 312 -3.56 -0.56 0.58
CA VAL A 312 -4.79 -1.37 0.51
C VAL A 312 -5.55 -1.08 -0.78
N VAL A 313 -5.73 0.20 -1.12
CA VAL A 313 -6.39 0.63 -2.37
C VAL A 313 -5.67 0.06 -3.60
N ARG A 314 -4.35 0.13 -3.62
CA ARG A 314 -3.52 -0.41 -4.72
C ARG A 314 -3.63 -1.92 -4.83
N SER A 315 -3.63 -2.64 -3.70
CA SER A 315 -3.80 -4.10 -3.67
C SER A 315 -5.16 -4.52 -4.24
N LEU A 316 -6.24 -3.83 -3.87
CA LEU A 316 -7.57 -4.08 -4.44
C LEU A 316 -7.60 -3.84 -5.95
N ALA A 317 -7.00 -2.73 -6.42
CA ALA A 317 -6.91 -2.43 -7.84
C ALA A 317 -6.13 -3.48 -8.62
N GLN A 318 -5.04 -4.02 -8.06
CA GLN A 318 -4.27 -5.11 -8.67
C GLN A 318 -5.06 -6.42 -8.77
N GLN A 319 -5.99 -6.65 -7.84
CA GLN A 319 -6.91 -7.79 -7.87
C GLN A 319 -8.10 -7.57 -8.82
N GLY A 320 -8.12 -6.46 -9.57
CA GLY A 320 -9.20 -6.12 -10.50
C GLY A 320 -10.48 -5.59 -9.82
N VAL A 321 -10.40 -5.28 -8.52
CA VAL A 321 -11.52 -4.72 -7.76
C VAL A 321 -11.43 -3.20 -7.82
N ASP A 322 -12.48 -2.53 -8.32
CA ASP A 322 -12.57 -1.06 -8.27
C ASP A 322 -12.79 -0.60 -6.82
N PRO A 323 -11.82 0.10 -6.21
CA PRO A 323 -11.93 0.55 -4.82
C PRO A 323 -13.12 1.51 -4.58
N ARG A 324 -13.66 2.13 -5.64
CA ARG A 324 -14.82 3.04 -5.57
C ARG A 324 -16.15 2.29 -5.61
N ALA A 325 -16.16 1.09 -6.18
CA ALA A 325 -17.35 0.25 -6.27
C ALA A 325 -17.59 -0.60 -5.01
N VAL A 326 -16.55 -0.75 -4.18
CA VAL A 326 -16.64 -1.53 -2.94
C VAL A 326 -17.24 -0.66 -1.84
N ASN A 327 -18.27 -1.17 -1.18
CA ASN A 327 -18.89 -0.50 -0.01
C ASN A 327 -18.03 -0.70 1.24
N VAL A 328 -16.88 0.00 1.30
CA VAL A 328 -15.94 -0.04 2.42
C VAL A 328 -16.02 1.25 3.22
N ASP A 329 -16.13 1.14 4.53
CA ASP A 329 -15.97 2.29 5.42
C ASP A 329 -14.48 2.64 5.57
N TRP A 330 -13.99 3.48 4.65
CA TRP A 330 -12.59 3.92 4.60
C TRP A 330 -12.17 4.69 5.86
N VAL A 331 -13.10 5.40 6.50
CA VAL A 331 -12.83 6.16 7.73
C VAL A 331 -12.52 5.22 8.89
N SER A 332 -13.38 4.21 9.08
CA SER A 332 -13.14 3.19 10.11
C SER A 332 -11.91 2.35 9.80
N MET A 333 -11.65 2.04 8.53
CA MET A 333 -10.46 1.30 8.12
C MET A 333 -9.18 2.10 8.43
N ARG A 334 -9.15 3.40 8.10
CA ARG A 334 -8.04 4.31 8.42
C ARG A 334 -7.78 4.35 9.92
N ARG A 335 -8.82 4.53 10.73
CA ARG A 335 -8.71 4.58 12.20
C ARG A 335 -8.16 3.28 12.79
N ARG A 336 -8.52 2.12 12.24
CA ARG A 336 -7.96 0.82 12.67
C ARG A 336 -6.46 0.66 12.39
N GLN A 337 -5.89 1.48 11.50
CA GLN A 337 -4.46 1.47 11.21
C GLN A 337 -3.64 2.33 12.17
N GLU A 338 -4.26 3.14 13.04
CA GLU A 338 -3.59 4.14 13.87
C GLU A 338 -2.47 3.55 14.75
N GLU A 339 -2.75 2.49 15.51
CA GLU A 339 -1.73 1.86 16.38
C GLU A 339 -0.56 1.30 15.57
N ARG A 340 -0.86 0.64 14.44
CA ARG A 340 0.18 0.11 13.55
C ARG A 340 0.97 1.24 12.88
N ALA A 341 0.32 2.34 12.56
CA ALA A 341 1.00 3.51 12.00
C ALA A 341 1.92 4.17 13.03
N LYS A 342 1.52 4.23 14.32
CA LYS A 342 2.38 4.66 15.43
C LYS A 342 3.63 3.79 15.55
N ASP A 343 3.45 2.47 15.48
CA ASP A 343 4.56 1.51 15.54
C ASP A 343 5.51 1.67 14.34
N ASP A 344 4.96 1.84 13.12
CA ASP A 344 5.76 2.07 11.92
C ASP A 344 6.60 3.37 12.05
N VAL A 345 5.99 4.47 12.52
CA VAL A 345 6.71 5.74 12.73
C VAL A 345 7.76 5.60 13.82
N LYS A 346 7.45 4.92 14.95
CA LYS A 346 8.45 4.62 15.99
C LYS A 346 9.64 3.84 15.42
N ALA A 347 9.36 2.78 14.67
CA ALA A 347 10.39 1.97 14.05
C ALA A 347 11.27 2.80 13.10
N GLU A 348 10.67 3.61 12.24
CA GLU A 348 11.39 4.47 11.30
C GLU A 348 12.33 5.44 12.01
N LEU A 349 11.86 6.12 13.08
CA LEU A 349 12.67 7.05 13.86
C LEU A 349 13.83 6.35 14.59
N VAL A 350 13.58 5.17 15.15
CA VAL A 350 14.62 4.37 15.83
C VAL A 350 15.67 3.89 14.82
N ILE A 351 15.23 3.40 13.65
CA ILE A 351 16.14 2.93 12.58
C ILE A 351 17.03 4.08 12.09
N ASP A 352 16.47 5.26 11.83
CA ASP A 352 17.25 6.41 11.38
C ASP A 352 18.30 6.84 12.42
N ARG A 353 17.92 6.80 13.70
CA ARG A 353 18.84 7.09 14.79
C ARG A 353 19.95 6.05 14.90
N ILE A 354 19.63 4.75 14.77
CA ILE A 354 20.64 3.68 14.75
C ILE A 354 21.55 3.81 13.54
N ALA A 355 21.01 4.09 12.34
CA ALA A 355 21.79 4.30 11.12
C ALA A 355 22.80 5.42 11.30
N THR A 356 22.43 6.48 12.01
CA THR A 356 23.30 7.62 12.31
C THR A 356 24.39 7.24 13.32
N GLU A 357 24.04 6.51 14.38
CA GLU A 357 25.00 6.08 15.41
C GLU A 357 26.02 5.09 14.87
N GLU A 358 25.57 4.09 14.07
CA GLU A 358 26.41 3.06 13.47
C GLU A 358 27.06 3.50 12.15
N LYS A 359 26.80 4.75 11.70
CA LYS A 359 27.32 5.32 10.44
C LYS A 359 26.99 4.48 9.21
N ILE A 360 25.77 3.95 9.18
CA ILE A 360 25.28 3.18 8.04
C ILE A 360 24.77 4.16 6.99
N ASP A 361 25.46 4.22 5.87
CA ASP A 361 25.09 5.05 4.73
C ASP A 361 25.00 4.21 3.44
N VAL A 362 24.30 4.72 2.44
CA VAL A 362 24.19 4.13 1.11
C VAL A 362 25.25 4.75 0.21
N THR A 363 26.13 3.90 -0.32
CA THR A 363 27.12 4.34 -1.29
C THR A 363 26.46 4.61 -2.66
N ASP A 364 27.15 5.39 -3.50
CA ASP A 364 26.62 5.63 -4.85
C ASP A 364 26.59 4.34 -5.70
N GLU A 365 27.51 3.41 -5.44
CA GLU A 365 27.52 2.09 -6.10
C GLU A 365 26.29 1.24 -5.72
N GLU A 366 25.95 1.19 -4.42
CA GLU A 366 24.76 0.49 -3.93
C GLU A 366 23.48 1.11 -4.51
N PHE A 367 23.47 2.44 -4.61
CA PHE A 367 22.32 3.16 -5.19
C PHE A 367 22.17 2.87 -6.69
N GLU A 368 23.25 2.85 -7.47
CA GLU A 368 23.22 2.47 -8.89
C GLU A 368 22.76 1.03 -9.08
N HIS A 369 23.27 0.11 -8.29
CA HIS A 369 22.86 -1.30 -8.33
C HIS A 369 21.35 -1.46 -8.10
N GLU A 370 20.77 -0.69 -7.17
CA GLU A 370 19.32 -0.73 -6.93
C GLU A 370 18.54 -0.15 -8.11
N LEU A 371 19.03 0.90 -8.75
CA LEU A 371 18.42 1.44 -9.97
C LEU A 371 18.46 0.43 -11.12
N GLU A 372 19.56 -0.32 -11.28
CA GLU A 372 19.67 -1.41 -12.25
C GLU A 372 18.68 -2.54 -11.96
N HIS A 373 18.56 -2.94 -10.69
CA HIS A 373 17.62 -3.95 -10.26
C HIS A 373 16.16 -3.54 -10.57
N MET A 374 15.79 -2.30 -10.26
CA MET A 374 14.48 -1.74 -10.63
C MET A 374 14.28 -1.73 -12.15
N GLY A 375 15.34 -1.43 -12.90
CA GLY A 375 15.35 -1.44 -14.37
C GLY A 375 15.05 -2.82 -14.93
N GLY A 376 15.65 -3.85 -14.36
CA GLY A 376 15.42 -5.24 -14.74
C GLY A 376 13.94 -5.67 -14.65
N HIS A 377 13.21 -5.14 -13.67
CA HIS A 377 11.77 -5.42 -13.51
C HIS A 377 10.85 -4.55 -14.38
N SER A 378 11.24 -3.29 -14.64
CA SER A 378 10.41 -2.33 -15.40
C SER A 378 10.73 -2.27 -16.90
N GLY A 379 11.86 -2.83 -17.32
CA GLY A 379 12.38 -2.69 -18.69
C GLY A 379 12.95 -1.29 -18.99
N GLU A 380 13.11 -0.43 -17.98
CA GLU A 380 13.70 0.92 -18.11
C GLU A 380 15.20 0.87 -17.78
N SER A 381 16.00 1.76 -18.38
CA SER A 381 17.40 1.90 -17.97
C SER A 381 17.54 2.59 -16.62
N ALA A 382 18.60 2.28 -15.87
CA ALA A 382 18.91 2.93 -14.58
C ALA A 382 18.98 4.47 -14.72
N GLU A 383 19.50 4.97 -15.82
CA GLU A 383 19.56 6.40 -16.13
C GLU A 383 18.18 7.03 -16.30
N ALA A 384 17.24 6.33 -16.98
CA ALA A 384 15.87 6.80 -17.17
C ALA A 384 15.12 6.87 -15.83
N ILE A 385 15.29 5.84 -14.99
CA ILE A 385 14.72 5.79 -13.64
C ILE A 385 15.30 6.93 -12.78
N ARG A 386 16.61 7.14 -12.81
CA ARG A 386 17.28 8.24 -12.10
C ARG A 386 16.74 9.60 -12.54
N ALA A 387 16.63 9.85 -13.84
CA ALA A 387 16.08 11.09 -14.38
C ALA A 387 14.62 11.32 -13.93
N ARG A 388 13.80 10.28 -13.92
CA ARG A 388 12.43 10.32 -13.43
C ARG A 388 12.36 10.66 -11.96
N LEU A 389 13.14 9.98 -11.11
CA LEU A 389 13.20 10.23 -9.67
C LEU A 389 13.71 11.63 -9.36
N THR A 390 14.72 12.13 -10.11
CA THR A 390 15.22 13.51 -9.99
C THR A 390 14.09 14.51 -10.28
N LYS A 391 13.38 14.33 -11.39
CA LYS A 391 12.26 15.20 -11.78
C LYS A 391 11.13 15.22 -10.73
N GLN A 392 10.93 14.12 -10.05
CA GLN A 392 9.92 13.97 -8.99
C GLN A 392 10.40 14.41 -7.61
N GLY A 393 11.68 14.76 -7.45
CA GLY A 393 12.29 15.05 -6.14
C GLY A 393 12.28 13.85 -5.20
N ALA A 394 12.35 12.62 -5.74
CA ALA A 394 12.23 11.38 -5.00
C ALA A 394 13.55 10.67 -4.71
N LEU A 395 14.69 11.20 -5.20
CA LEU A 395 16.01 10.60 -5.00
C LEU A 395 16.38 10.46 -3.53
N ASP A 396 16.22 11.55 -2.76
CA ASP A 396 16.58 11.55 -1.34
C ASP A 396 15.70 10.58 -0.54
N ARG A 397 14.41 10.51 -0.88
CA ARG A 397 13.48 9.54 -0.27
C ARG A 397 13.88 8.10 -0.59
N MET A 398 14.35 7.84 -1.79
CA MET A 398 14.82 6.51 -2.17
C MET A 398 16.11 6.15 -1.45
N LYS A 399 17.08 7.09 -1.37
CA LYS A 399 18.32 6.88 -0.59
C LYS A 399 18.02 6.64 0.88
N ALA A 400 17.09 7.40 1.48
CA ALA A 400 16.66 7.22 2.86
C ALA A 400 16.02 5.83 3.08
N LYS A 401 15.18 5.38 2.14
CA LYS A 401 14.60 4.03 2.19
C LYS A 401 15.67 2.95 2.14
N LEU A 402 16.61 3.03 1.21
CA LEU A 402 17.72 2.07 1.11
C LEU A 402 18.59 2.05 2.37
N ARG A 403 18.83 3.22 2.97
CA ARG A 403 19.54 3.34 4.24
C ARG A 403 18.79 2.64 5.36
N SER A 404 17.48 2.82 5.42
CA SER A 404 16.61 2.14 6.38
C SER A 404 16.62 0.63 6.18
N ASP A 405 16.43 0.16 4.95
CA ASP A 405 16.45 -1.28 4.61
C ASP A 405 17.80 -1.92 4.99
N LYS A 406 18.92 -1.27 4.66
CA LYS A 406 20.29 -1.70 5.02
C LYS A 406 20.49 -1.77 6.54
N THR A 407 19.91 -0.83 7.28
CA THR A 407 19.98 -0.80 8.74
C THR A 407 19.18 -1.93 9.36
N VAL A 408 17.98 -2.22 8.83
CA VAL A 408 17.17 -3.35 9.27
C VAL A 408 17.88 -4.68 8.98
N ASP A 409 18.53 -4.81 7.82
CA ASP A 409 19.34 -5.99 7.49
C ASP A 409 20.52 -6.17 8.43
N TRP A 410 21.20 -5.08 8.74
CA TRP A 410 22.30 -5.11 9.71
C TRP A 410 21.82 -5.54 11.11
N LEU A 411 20.67 -5.02 11.56
CA LEU A 411 20.05 -5.43 12.81
C LEU A 411 19.63 -6.91 12.81
N ALA A 412 19.02 -7.37 11.72
CA ALA A 412 18.61 -8.75 11.56
C ALA A 412 19.82 -9.72 11.60
N GLN A 413 20.92 -9.37 10.94
CA GLN A 413 22.16 -10.16 10.97
C GLN A 413 22.80 -10.23 12.37
N ASN A 414 22.65 -9.18 13.18
CA ASN A 414 23.16 -9.13 14.55
C ASN A 414 22.16 -9.59 15.61
N ALA A 415 20.97 -10.05 15.23
CA ALA A 415 19.95 -10.54 16.15
C ALA A 415 20.27 -11.98 16.61
N GLN A 416 19.92 -12.28 17.86
CA GLN A 416 20.00 -13.64 18.41
C GLN A 416 18.70 -14.38 18.12
N VAL A 417 18.74 -15.32 17.19
CA VAL A 417 17.59 -16.10 16.76
C VAL A 417 17.41 -17.30 17.69
N LYS A 418 16.25 -17.36 18.35
CA LYS A 418 15.79 -18.55 19.08
C LYS A 418 14.76 -19.28 18.22
N THR A 419 15.09 -20.47 17.74
CA THR A 419 14.16 -21.31 16.98
C THR A 419 13.13 -21.92 17.93
N VAL A 420 11.86 -21.68 17.67
CA VAL A 420 10.73 -22.32 18.37
C VAL A 420 10.00 -23.25 17.42
N ALA A 421 9.59 -24.42 17.92
CA ALA A 421 8.81 -25.35 17.12
C ALA A 421 7.57 -24.63 16.55
N ALA A 422 7.28 -24.82 15.26
CA ALA A 422 6.13 -24.22 14.62
C ALA A 422 4.87 -24.62 15.40
N ALA A 423 4.17 -23.62 15.97
CA ALA A 423 2.85 -23.88 16.54
C ALA A 423 1.96 -24.36 15.39
N SER A 424 1.47 -25.60 15.49
CA SER A 424 0.58 -26.20 14.52
C SER A 424 -0.57 -25.22 14.27
N ALA A 425 -0.57 -24.55 13.13
CA ALA A 425 -1.71 -23.75 12.71
C ALA A 425 -2.92 -24.69 12.58
N LYS A 426 -3.91 -24.49 13.46
CA LYS A 426 -5.22 -25.12 13.35
C LYS A 426 -6.04 -24.39 12.32
#